data_dd00368546edb2840c893de9852418a5
#
_entry.id   dd00368546edb2840c893de9852418a5
#
_cell.length_a   1.000
_cell.length_b   1.000
_cell.length_c   1.000
_cell.angle_alpha   90.00
_cell.angle_beta   90.00
_cell.angle_gamma   90.00
#
_symmetry.space_group_name_H-M   'P 1'
#
loop_
_entity.id
_entity.type
_entity.pdbx_description
1 polymer ?
#
loop_
_entity_poly.entity_id
_entity_poly.type
_entity_poly.pdbx_seq_one_letter_code
_entity_poly.pdbx_strand_id
1 'polypeptide(L)'
;MEYVTLNNGLKMPMVGFGVFRVPDKKECEESVYQAIKAGYRLIDTAAAYYNEDAVGAAVKRAIADDLCTREDLFITSKLWVQDMMDYESAQKGIEASLEKSGLEYFDLYLLHQACGDYFSAWRAMETAYQEGKLKAIGVSNFYPNILTNFCEVVKVKPVVNQVELHPYYTQEKALETMKYYDVIPEAWAPLGGGRYNPFEDEMLKGIATKYNKSVGQVILRWNVQRGVVVIPKSTHVERIKENIDIFDFELNEEEMKQISLLDMGYSGSRAKHFEPDFVRMVLNNKIHD
;
A
#
# COMPACT_ATOMS: atom_id res chain seq x y z
N MET A 1 8.23 16.09 0.72
CA MET A 1 7.45 14.93 0.20
C MET A 1 7.64 14.86 -1.31
N GLU A 2 8.04 13.71 -1.84
CA GLU A 2 8.10 13.42 -3.27
C GLU A 2 6.80 12.76 -3.75
N TYR A 3 6.48 12.90 -5.04
CA TYR A 3 5.26 12.36 -5.64
C TYR A 3 5.60 11.60 -6.92
N VAL A 4 4.85 10.54 -7.19
CA VAL A 4 4.84 9.85 -8.48
C VAL A 4 3.57 10.20 -9.24
N THR A 5 3.65 10.28 -10.57
CA THR A 5 2.47 10.45 -11.43
C THR A 5 1.98 9.08 -11.88
N LEU A 6 0.73 8.77 -11.58
CA LEU A 6 0.06 7.55 -12.00
C LEU A 6 -0.31 7.61 -13.50
N ASN A 7 -0.55 6.46 -14.14
CA ASN A 7 -0.90 6.39 -15.56
C ASN A 7 -2.23 7.08 -15.93
N ASN A 8 -3.06 7.44 -14.94
CA ASN A 8 -4.26 8.26 -15.12
C ASN A 8 -4.04 9.76 -14.84
N GLY A 9 -2.81 10.19 -14.58
CA GLY A 9 -2.41 11.57 -14.36
C GLY A 9 -2.49 12.06 -12.91
N LEU A 10 -3.04 11.29 -11.97
CA LEU A 10 -3.05 11.66 -10.55
C LEU A 10 -1.64 11.60 -9.96
N LYS A 11 -1.39 12.47 -8.98
CA LYS A 11 -0.14 12.46 -8.20
C LYS A 11 -0.34 11.72 -6.89
N MET A 12 0.49 10.71 -6.65
CA MET A 12 0.48 9.90 -5.43
C MET A 12 1.75 10.18 -4.61
N PRO A 13 1.64 10.43 -3.28
CA PRO A 13 2.82 10.57 -2.42
C PRO A 13 3.67 9.30 -2.40
N MET A 14 5.00 9.44 -2.41
CA MET A 14 5.93 8.30 -2.38
C MET A 14 6.02 7.63 -1.00
N VAL A 15 5.58 8.32 0.07
CA VAL A 15 5.52 7.78 1.43
C VAL A 15 4.11 7.92 1.96
N GLY A 16 3.50 6.80 2.30
CA GLY A 16 2.19 6.72 2.93
C GLY A 16 2.26 6.10 4.33
N PHE A 17 1.12 6.06 4.99
CA PHE A 17 0.93 5.49 6.31
C PHE A 17 -0.05 4.32 6.27
N GLY A 18 0.43 3.11 6.58
CA GLY A 18 -0.40 1.90 6.63
C GLY A 18 -1.00 1.66 8.02
N VAL A 19 -2.21 1.08 8.05
CA VAL A 19 -2.91 0.75 9.32
C VAL A 19 -3.18 -0.75 9.50
N PHE A 20 -2.55 -1.61 8.72
CA PHE A 20 -2.68 -3.05 8.92
C PHE A 20 -2.22 -3.48 10.32
N ARG A 21 -2.99 -4.35 10.99
CA ARG A 21 -2.77 -4.80 12.38
C ARG A 21 -2.81 -3.67 13.43
N VAL A 22 -3.67 -2.69 13.22
CA VAL A 22 -4.09 -1.74 14.24
C VAL A 22 -5.59 -1.98 14.50
N PRO A 23 -5.95 -3.00 15.28
CA PRO A 23 -7.36 -3.40 15.46
C PRO A 23 -8.13 -2.50 16.42
N ASP A 24 -7.46 -1.86 17.37
CA ASP A 24 -8.11 -0.87 18.24
C ASP A 24 -8.40 0.39 17.45
N LYS A 25 -9.68 0.74 17.36
CA LYS A 25 -10.15 1.85 16.54
C LYS A 25 -9.67 3.21 17.04
N LYS A 26 -9.55 3.39 18.36
CA LYS A 26 -9.04 4.64 18.94
C LYS A 26 -7.56 4.82 18.68
N GLU A 27 -6.78 3.73 18.84
CA GLU A 27 -5.36 3.72 18.50
C GLU A 27 -5.15 3.96 17.00
N CYS A 28 -6.00 3.36 16.15
CA CYS A 28 -5.96 3.57 14.69
C CYS A 28 -6.25 5.03 14.33
N GLU A 29 -7.36 5.59 14.83
CA GLU A 29 -7.74 6.99 14.62
C GLU A 29 -6.61 7.93 15.06
N GLU A 30 -6.09 7.75 16.28
CA GLU A 30 -5.02 8.61 16.80
C GLU A 30 -3.74 8.48 15.97
N SER A 31 -3.36 7.26 15.57
CA SER A 31 -2.16 7.03 14.74
C SER A 31 -2.26 7.70 13.38
N VAL A 32 -3.42 7.60 12.72
CA VAL A 32 -3.68 8.28 11.43
C VAL A 32 -3.68 9.79 11.59
N TYR A 33 -4.33 10.31 12.64
CA TYR A 33 -4.31 11.74 12.93
C TYR A 33 -2.88 12.26 13.14
N GLN A 34 -2.07 11.55 13.91
CA GLN A 34 -0.66 11.92 14.14
C GLN A 34 0.17 11.82 12.85
N ALA A 35 -0.12 10.85 11.99
CA ALA A 35 0.52 10.75 10.68
C ALA A 35 0.18 11.98 9.80
N ILE A 36 -1.09 12.38 9.69
CA ILE A 36 -1.50 13.58 8.94
C ILE A 36 -0.84 14.82 9.52
N LYS A 37 -0.80 14.96 10.86
CA LYS A 37 -0.13 16.04 11.56
C LYS A 37 1.38 16.07 11.33
N ALA A 38 2.01 14.92 11.15
CA ALA A 38 3.44 14.80 10.80
C ALA A 38 3.73 15.08 9.31
N GLY A 39 2.71 15.31 8.48
CA GLY A 39 2.85 15.64 7.07
C GLY A 39 2.57 14.51 6.08
N TYR A 40 2.12 13.34 6.54
CA TYR A 40 1.63 12.31 5.62
C TYR A 40 0.39 12.80 4.87
N ARG A 41 0.33 12.41 3.60
CA ARG A 41 -0.84 12.70 2.75
C ARG A 41 -1.41 11.46 2.08
N LEU A 42 -0.73 10.32 2.14
CA LEU A 42 -1.21 9.00 1.72
C LEU A 42 -1.51 8.14 2.95
N ILE A 43 -2.75 7.62 3.05
CA ILE A 43 -3.18 6.69 4.11
C ILE A 43 -3.72 5.43 3.46
N ASP A 44 -3.21 4.26 3.88
CA ASP A 44 -3.58 2.95 3.35
C ASP A 44 -4.34 2.12 4.38
N THR A 45 -5.57 1.78 4.06
CA THR A 45 -6.42 0.84 4.80
C THR A 45 -6.98 -0.28 3.90
N ALA A 46 -7.92 -1.06 4.37
CA ALA A 46 -8.66 -2.07 3.61
C ALA A 46 -9.93 -2.51 4.36
N ALA A 47 -10.95 -2.99 3.64
CA ALA A 47 -12.15 -3.58 4.23
C ALA A 47 -11.81 -4.69 5.25
N ALA A 48 -10.83 -5.54 4.91
CA ALA A 48 -10.37 -6.65 5.76
C ALA A 48 -9.55 -6.23 6.99
N TYR A 49 -9.24 -4.94 7.18
CA TYR A 49 -8.54 -4.47 8.38
C TYR A 49 -9.51 -4.05 9.48
N TYR A 50 -10.81 -3.93 9.19
CA TYR A 50 -11.88 -3.56 10.11
C TYR A 50 -11.73 -2.17 10.76
N ASN A 51 -10.96 -1.28 10.13
CA ASN A 51 -10.63 0.04 10.67
C ASN A 51 -10.86 1.21 9.70
N GLU A 52 -11.62 1.01 8.61
CA GLU A 52 -11.96 2.08 7.66
C GLU A 52 -12.71 3.24 8.32
N ASP A 53 -13.57 2.95 9.31
CA ASP A 53 -14.29 3.93 10.11
C ASP A 53 -13.34 4.79 10.96
N ALA A 54 -12.32 4.19 11.56
CA ALA A 54 -11.31 4.90 12.33
C ALA A 54 -10.44 5.82 11.43
N VAL A 55 -10.09 5.34 10.22
CA VAL A 55 -9.39 6.17 9.22
C VAL A 55 -10.26 7.36 8.81
N GLY A 56 -11.55 7.13 8.50
CA GLY A 56 -12.49 8.20 8.17
C GLY A 56 -12.68 9.22 9.30
N ALA A 57 -12.74 8.76 10.54
CA ALA A 57 -12.82 9.63 11.71
C ALA A 57 -11.57 10.50 11.86
N ALA A 58 -10.37 9.91 11.70
CA ALA A 58 -9.11 10.66 11.75
C ALA A 58 -8.99 11.71 10.64
N VAL A 59 -9.43 11.38 9.41
CA VAL A 59 -9.49 12.31 8.27
C VAL A 59 -10.40 13.49 8.60
N LYS A 60 -11.62 13.25 9.07
CA LYS A 60 -12.57 14.29 9.45
C LYS A 60 -12.03 15.19 10.56
N ARG A 61 -11.39 14.59 11.57
CA ARG A 61 -10.75 15.33 12.66
C ARG A 61 -9.60 16.21 12.16
N ALA A 62 -8.73 15.68 11.31
CA ALA A 62 -7.60 16.43 10.76
C ALA A 62 -8.06 17.64 9.92
N ILE A 63 -9.14 17.49 9.15
CA ILE A 63 -9.75 18.58 8.38
C ILE A 63 -10.38 19.62 9.34
N ALA A 64 -11.11 19.18 10.36
CA ALA A 64 -11.71 20.07 11.36
C ALA A 64 -10.68 20.89 12.16
N ASP A 65 -9.47 20.34 12.34
CA ASP A 65 -8.34 20.99 13.01
C ASP A 65 -7.46 21.81 12.04
N ASP A 66 -7.90 22.05 10.79
CA ASP A 66 -7.20 22.81 9.75
C ASP A 66 -5.80 22.28 9.41
N LEU A 67 -5.53 20.97 9.59
CA LEU A 67 -4.24 20.35 9.22
C LEU A 67 -4.11 20.11 7.72
N CYS A 68 -5.22 19.94 7.01
CA CYS A 68 -5.29 19.69 5.57
C CYS A 68 -6.74 19.82 5.09
N THR A 69 -6.92 19.87 3.77
CA THR A 69 -8.23 19.66 3.12
C THR A 69 -8.40 18.19 2.70
N ARG A 70 -9.59 17.79 2.25
CA ARG A 70 -9.82 16.44 1.71
C ARG A 70 -8.98 16.19 0.45
N GLU A 71 -8.83 17.19 -0.37
CA GLU A 71 -8.10 17.18 -1.64
C GLU A 71 -6.58 17.05 -1.45
N ASP A 72 -6.05 17.43 -0.28
CA ASP A 72 -4.65 17.22 0.07
C ASP A 72 -4.33 15.76 0.38
N LEU A 73 -5.36 14.95 0.70
CA LEU A 73 -5.20 13.57 1.13
C LEU A 73 -5.42 12.58 -0.01
N PHE A 74 -4.62 11.53 -0.01
CA PHE A 74 -4.71 10.38 -0.89
C PHE A 74 -5.06 9.15 -0.06
N ILE A 75 -6.33 8.73 -0.06
CA ILE A 75 -6.81 7.64 0.78
C ILE A 75 -6.99 6.39 -0.05
N THR A 76 -6.31 5.31 0.35
CA THR A 76 -6.40 3.99 -0.27
C THR A 76 -7.21 3.05 0.59
N SER A 77 -8.17 2.32 -0.02
CA SER A 77 -8.76 1.12 0.58
C SER A 77 -8.75 -0.04 -0.41
N LYS A 78 -9.24 -1.23 0.00
CA LYS A 78 -9.11 -2.46 -0.79
C LYS A 78 -10.36 -3.31 -0.65
N LEU A 79 -10.86 -3.83 -1.79
CA LEU A 79 -11.94 -4.79 -1.87
C LEU A 79 -11.47 -6.17 -1.41
N TRP A 80 -12.17 -6.78 -0.45
CA TRP A 80 -11.81 -8.11 0.01
C TRP A 80 -12.36 -9.20 -0.91
N VAL A 81 -11.72 -10.36 -0.89
CA VAL A 81 -12.02 -11.49 -1.78
C VAL A 81 -13.47 -11.97 -1.69
N GLN A 82 -14.09 -11.90 -0.51
CA GLN A 82 -15.49 -12.24 -0.29
C GLN A 82 -16.42 -11.47 -1.24
N ASP A 83 -16.11 -10.21 -1.49
CA ASP A 83 -16.87 -9.31 -2.36
C ASP A 83 -16.39 -9.33 -3.83
N MET A 84 -15.38 -10.15 -4.16
CA MET A 84 -14.83 -10.30 -5.49
C MET A 84 -15.37 -11.51 -6.26
N MET A 85 -16.52 -12.05 -5.85
CA MET A 85 -17.07 -13.28 -6.44
C MET A 85 -17.92 -13.02 -7.69
N ASP A 86 -18.44 -11.80 -7.84
CA ASP A 86 -19.19 -11.32 -9.01
C ASP A 86 -19.24 -9.79 -9.04
N TYR A 87 -19.82 -9.22 -10.09
CA TYR A 87 -19.94 -7.78 -10.30
C TYR A 87 -20.78 -7.09 -9.21
N GLU A 88 -21.94 -7.68 -8.85
CA GLU A 88 -22.90 -7.09 -7.92
C GLU A 88 -22.36 -7.10 -6.48
N SER A 89 -21.71 -8.17 -6.08
CA SER A 89 -21.04 -8.27 -4.78
C SER A 89 -19.93 -7.23 -4.66
N ALA A 90 -19.16 -7.02 -5.74
CA ALA A 90 -18.11 -6.02 -5.76
C ALA A 90 -18.64 -4.58 -5.66
N GLN A 91 -19.75 -4.27 -6.33
CA GLN A 91 -20.42 -2.97 -6.17
C GLN A 91 -20.84 -2.74 -4.71
N LYS A 92 -21.49 -3.74 -4.08
CA LYS A 92 -21.92 -3.66 -2.67
C LYS A 92 -20.72 -3.48 -1.73
N GLY A 93 -19.60 -4.19 -1.97
CA GLY A 93 -18.39 -4.06 -1.18
C GLY A 93 -17.76 -2.66 -1.26
N ILE A 94 -17.75 -2.04 -2.44
CA ILE A 94 -17.31 -0.66 -2.64
C ILE A 94 -18.20 0.33 -1.86
N GLU A 95 -19.52 0.21 -2.00
CA GLU A 95 -20.47 1.06 -1.28
C GLU A 95 -20.32 0.92 0.24
N ALA A 96 -20.19 -0.33 0.73
CA ALA A 96 -19.99 -0.59 2.15
C ALA A 96 -18.69 0.04 2.70
N SER A 97 -17.60 0.03 1.93
CA SER A 97 -16.35 0.69 2.30
C SER A 97 -16.50 2.22 2.37
N LEU A 98 -17.21 2.82 1.41
CA LEU A 98 -17.51 4.26 1.41
C LEU A 98 -18.38 4.65 2.61
N GLU A 99 -19.46 3.90 2.85
CA GLU A 99 -20.35 4.13 3.99
C GLU A 99 -19.59 4.00 5.31
N LYS A 100 -18.80 2.96 5.48
CA LYS A 100 -18.05 2.68 6.71
C LYS A 100 -17.00 3.74 7.01
N SER A 101 -16.25 4.17 6.00
CA SER A 101 -15.28 5.26 6.15
C SER A 101 -15.96 6.63 6.29
N GLY A 102 -17.18 6.77 5.79
CA GLY A 102 -17.90 8.03 5.71
C GLY A 102 -17.20 9.06 4.82
N LEU A 103 -16.46 8.58 3.81
CA LEU A 103 -15.83 9.37 2.77
C LEU A 103 -16.71 9.38 1.51
N GLU A 104 -16.70 10.47 0.76
CA GLU A 104 -17.43 10.58 -0.50
C GLU A 104 -16.75 9.79 -1.63
N TYR A 105 -15.43 9.64 -1.57
CA TYR A 105 -14.63 8.92 -2.55
C TYR A 105 -13.34 8.39 -1.93
N PHE A 106 -12.76 7.33 -2.53
CA PHE A 106 -11.37 6.94 -2.33
C PHE A 106 -10.50 7.45 -3.47
N ASP A 107 -9.27 7.87 -3.15
CA ASP A 107 -8.29 8.29 -4.16
C ASP A 107 -7.74 7.08 -4.91
N LEU A 108 -7.57 5.95 -4.23
CA LEU A 108 -7.19 4.68 -4.81
C LEU A 108 -7.98 3.54 -4.17
N TYR A 109 -8.48 2.62 -5.00
CA TYR A 109 -9.11 1.42 -4.50
C TYR A 109 -8.50 0.19 -5.17
N LEU A 110 -8.14 -0.83 -4.37
CA LEU A 110 -7.39 -1.99 -4.85
C LEU A 110 -8.22 -3.28 -4.79
N LEU A 111 -8.07 -4.17 -5.77
CA LEU A 111 -8.34 -5.58 -5.55
C LEU A 111 -7.31 -6.11 -4.55
N HIS A 112 -7.73 -6.59 -3.37
CA HIS A 112 -6.82 -6.90 -2.27
C HIS A 112 -5.95 -8.14 -2.53
N GLN A 113 -6.48 -9.12 -3.28
CA GLN A 113 -5.81 -10.38 -3.58
C GLN A 113 -6.10 -10.81 -5.02
N ALA A 114 -5.16 -11.52 -5.63
CA ALA A 114 -5.29 -12.06 -6.98
C ALA A 114 -6.04 -13.41 -6.99
N CYS A 115 -7.23 -13.46 -6.40
CA CYS A 115 -8.08 -14.67 -6.38
C CYS A 115 -9.57 -14.30 -6.36
N GLY A 116 -10.46 -15.26 -6.56
CA GLY A 116 -11.88 -15.02 -6.84
C GLY A 116 -12.12 -14.60 -8.29
N ASP A 117 -13.30 -14.06 -8.60
CA ASP A 117 -13.61 -13.47 -9.93
C ASP A 117 -13.17 -12.00 -9.98
N TYR A 118 -11.87 -11.79 -9.88
CA TYR A 118 -11.32 -10.44 -9.91
C TYR A 118 -11.57 -9.69 -11.24
N PHE A 119 -11.89 -10.36 -12.34
CA PHE A 119 -12.29 -9.70 -13.59
C PHE A 119 -13.69 -9.08 -13.49
N SER A 120 -14.65 -9.76 -12.87
CA SER A 120 -15.98 -9.19 -12.63
C SER A 120 -15.92 -8.06 -11.61
N ALA A 121 -15.15 -8.24 -10.54
CA ALA A 121 -14.91 -7.20 -9.54
C ALA A 121 -14.22 -5.96 -10.16
N TRP A 122 -13.28 -6.16 -11.07
CA TRP A 122 -12.63 -5.05 -11.78
C TRP A 122 -13.62 -4.23 -12.60
N ARG A 123 -14.55 -4.88 -13.30
CA ARG A 123 -15.61 -4.17 -14.05
C ARG A 123 -16.49 -3.32 -13.12
N ALA A 124 -16.78 -3.78 -11.92
CA ALA A 124 -17.49 -2.99 -10.92
C ALA A 124 -16.66 -1.79 -10.46
N MET A 125 -15.35 -1.97 -10.25
CA MET A 125 -14.44 -0.88 -9.94
C MET A 125 -14.31 0.13 -11.09
N GLU A 126 -14.26 -0.33 -12.35
CA GLU A 126 -14.29 0.55 -13.54
C GLU A 126 -15.56 1.43 -13.57
N THR A 127 -16.71 0.86 -13.19
CA THR A 127 -17.97 1.61 -13.07
C THR A 127 -17.89 2.65 -11.96
N ALA A 128 -17.47 2.27 -10.76
CA ALA A 128 -17.31 3.19 -9.65
C ALA A 128 -16.26 4.30 -9.93
N TYR A 129 -15.23 3.99 -10.72
CA TYR A 129 -14.25 4.96 -11.21
C TYR A 129 -14.91 5.98 -12.17
N GLN A 130 -15.75 5.54 -13.09
CA GLN A 130 -16.50 6.42 -13.99
C GLN A 130 -17.51 7.30 -13.24
N GLU A 131 -18.13 6.79 -12.18
CA GLU A 131 -19.03 7.52 -11.28
C GLU A 131 -18.29 8.50 -10.36
N GLY A 132 -16.96 8.48 -10.32
CA GLY A 132 -16.15 9.36 -9.49
C GLY A 132 -16.05 8.95 -8.01
N LYS A 133 -16.61 7.82 -7.62
CA LYS A 133 -16.49 7.23 -6.28
C LYS A 133 -15.07 6.74 -5.98
N LEU A 134 -14.36 6.33 -7.03
CA LEU A 134 -12.95 5.94 -7.02
C LEU A 134 -12.19 6.85 -7.97
N LYS A 135 -11.13 7.53 -7.51
CA LYS A 135 -10.33 8.43 -8.37
C LYS A 135 -9.23 7.69 -9.12
N ALA A 136 -8.84 6.52 -8.65
CA ALA A 136 -7.94 5.57 -9.28
C ALA A 136 -8.28 4.16 -8.85
N ILE A 137 -7.98 3.17 -9.69
CA ILE A 137 -8.17 1.76 -9.41
C ILE A 137 -6.88 0.98 -9.65
N GLY A 138 -6.58 0.04 -8.76
CA GLY A 138 -5.36 -0.73 -8.79
C GLY A 138 -5.55 -2.14 -8.25
N VAL A 139 -4.46 -2.84 -8.09
CA VAL A 139 -4.43 -4.23 -7.64
C VAL A 139 -3.42 -4.42 -6.52
N SER A 140 -3.54 -5.52 -5.79
CA SER A 140 -2.58 -5.93 -4.77
C SER A 140 -2.28 -7.42 -4.90
N ASN A 141 -1.01 -7.80 -4.77
CA ASN A 141 -0.52 -9.19 -4.87
C ASN A 141 -0.73 -9.84 -6.25
N PHE A 142 -0.77 -9.02 -7.31
CA PHE A 142 -0.76 -9.50 -8.69
C PHE A 142 0.70 -9.68 -9.14
N TYR A 143 1.21 -10.90 -8.99
CA TYR A 143 2.58 -11.23 -9.39
C TYR A 143 2.73 -11.30 -10.92
N PRO A 144 3.95 -11.33 -11.48
CA PRO A 144 4.21 -11.02 -12.88
C PRO A 144 3.30 -11.69 -13.91
N ASN A 145 3.08 -13.01 -13.80
CA ASN A 145 2.24 -13.75 -14.75
C ASN A 145 0.76 -13.38 -14.64
N ILE A 146 0.27 -13.12 -13.43
CA ILE A 146 -1.13 -12.72 -13.19
C ILE A 146 -1.32 -11.27 -13.64
N LEU A 147 -0.39 -10.36 -13.27
CA LEU A 147 -0.44 -8.98 -13.68
C LEU A 147 -0.41 -8.84 -15.21
N THR A 148 0.46 -9.59 -15.88
CA THR A 148 0.53 -9.63 -17.34
C THR A 148 -0.81 -10.02 -17.94
N ASN A 149 -1.35 -11.19 -17.54
CA ASN A 149 -2.65 -11.63 -18.06
C ASN A 149 -3.77 -10.60 -17.77
N PHE A 150 -3.75 -10.01 -16.60
CA PHE A 150 -4.74 -9.01 -16.20
C PHE A 150 -4.64 -7.75 -17.08
N CYS A 151 -3.45 -7.19 -17.23
CA CYS A 151 -3.22 -6.00 -18.04
C CYS A 151 -3.52 -6.20 -19.52
N GLU A 152 -3.31 -7.39 -20.08
CA GLU A 152 -3.65 -7.67 -21.48
C GLU A 152 -5.17 -7.76 -21.75
N VAL A 153 -5.99 -8.01 -20.70
CA VAL A 153 -7.42 -8.25 -20.84
C VAL A 153 -8.26 -7.03 -20.48
N VAL A 154 -7.89 -6.26 -19.43
CA VAL A 154 -8.71 -5.16 -18.91
C VAL A 154 -8.61 -3.91 -19.80
N LYS A 155 -9.70 -3.12 -19.83
CA LYS A 155 -9.73 -1.84 -20.59
C LYS A 155 -9.00 -0.73 -19.84
N VAL A 156 -9.34 -0.52 -18.58
CA VAL A 156 -8.65 0.41 -17.69
C VAL A 156 -7.52 -0.33 -17.04
N LYS A 157 -6.28 0.11 -17.25
CA LYS A 157 -5.11 -0.51 -16.62
C LYS A 157 -5.08 -0.15 -15.14
N PRO A 158 -4.59 -1.05 -14.25
CA PRO A 158 -4.35 -0.69 -12.87
C PRO A 158 -3.28 0.41 -12.79
N VAL A 159 -3.47 1.37 -11.89
CA VAL A 159 -2.49 2.45 -11.70
C VAL A 159 -1.38 2.04 -10.73
N VAL A 160 -1.68 1.13 -9.79
CA VAL A 160 -0.78 0.64 -8.73
C VAL A 160 -0.91 -0.87 -8.61
N ASN A 161 0.20 -1.54 -8.32
CA ASN A 161 0.20 -2.91 -7.79
C ASN A 161 0.95 -2.93 -6.45
N GLN A 162 0.21 -3.16 -5.35
CA GLN A 162 0.76 -3.21 -4.01
C GLN A 162 1.22 -4.64 -3.69
N VAL A 163 2.52 -4.85 -3.47
CA VAL A 163 3.13 -6.17 -3.24
C VAL A 163 4.04 -6.17 -2.01
N GLU A 164 4.35 -7.36 -1.46
CA GLU A 164 5.44 -7.49 -0.49
C GLU A 164 6.74 -7.05 -1.13
N LEU A 165 7.39 -6.03 -0.56
CA LEU A 165 8.67 -5.56 -1.06
C LEU A 165 9.50 -4.93 0.05
N HIS A 166 10.71 -5.44 0.22
CA HIS A 166 11.69 -5.02 1.22
C HIS A 166 13.08 -5.57 0.81
N PRO A 167 14.19 -5.19 1.46
CA PRO A 167 15.54 -5.63 1.06
C PRO A 167 15.73 -7.14 0.91
N TYR A 168 15.02 -7.94 1.70
CA TYR A 168 15.11 -9.41 1.65
C TYR A 168 14.18 -10.05 0.60
N TYR A 169 13.34 -9.26 -0.07
CA TYR A 169 12.49 -9.67 -1.18
C TYR A 169 12.28 -8.47 -2.11
N THR A 170 13.23 -8.27 -3.02
CA THR A 170 13.36 -7.04 -3.82
C THR A 170 12.39 -6.95 -4.97
N GLN A 171 11.81 -8.09 -5.41
CA GLN A 171 10.77 -8.16 -6.44
C GLN A 171 11.19 -7.62 -7.82
N GLU A 172 12.46 -7.73 -8.21
CA GLU A 172 12.98 -7.14 -9.46
C GLU A 172 12.12 -7.48 -10.69
N LYS A 173 11.76 -8.78 -10.85
CA LYS A 173 10.92 -9.20 -11.98
C LYS A 173 9.51 -8.60 -11.92
N ALA A 174 8.96 -8.41 -10.73
CA ALA A 174 7.67 -7.75 -10.57
C ALA A 174 7.76 -6.26 -10.92
N LEU A 175 8.84 -5.58 -10.52
CA LEU A 175 9.11 -4.18 -10.87
C LEU A 175 9.29 -4.01 -12.38
N GLU A 176 10.02 -4.88 -13.05
CA GLU A 176 10.17 -4.89 -14.52
C GLU A 176 8.80 -5.04 -15.21
N THR A 177 7.96 -5.96 -14.72
CA THR A 177 6.61 -6.19 -15.26
C THR A 177 5.72 -4.97 -15.04
N MET A 178 5.71 -4.40 -13.85
CA MET A 178 4.94 -3.19 -13.53
C MET A 178 5.39 -2.01 -14.40
N LYS A 179 6.70 -1.82 -14.56
CA LYS A 179 7.26 -0.78 -15.44
C LYS A 179 6.82 -0.94 -16.90
N TYR A 180 6.76 -2.18 -17.41
CA TYR A 180 6.30 -2.46 -18.78
C TYR A 180 4.86 -1.99 -19.02
N TYR A 181 3.97 -2.13 -18.01
CA TYR A 181 2.56 -1.75 -18.10
C TYR A 181 2.25 -0.36 -17.57
N ASP A 182 3.26 0.43 -17.19
CA ASP A 182 3.10 1.74 -16.54
C ASP A 182 2.25 1.66 -15.26
N VAL A 183 2.51 0.64 -14.45
CA VAL A 183 1.88 0.38 -13.14
C VAL A 183 2.88 0.73 -12.05
N ILE A 184 2.50 1.59 -11.12
CA ILE A 184 3.37 2.01 -10.02
C ILE A 184 3.47 0.91 -8.95
N PRO A 185 4.68 0.49 -8.55
CA PRO A 185 4.86 -0.43 -7.44
C PRO A 185 4.63 0.28 -6.09
N GLU A 186 3.90 -0.40 -5.21
CA GLU A 186 3.74 0.00 -3.82
C GLU A 186 4.13 -1.14 -2.89
N ALA A 187 4.95 -0.85 -1.89
CA ALA A 187 5.49 -1.85 -0.97
C ALA A 187 4.65 -1.97 0.31
N TRP A 188 3.95 -3.10 0.50
CA TRP A 188 3.54 -3.46 1.84
C TRP A 188 4.68 -4.15 2.60
N ALA A 189 4.70 -3.98 3.94
CA ALA A 189 5.76 -4.41 4.82
C ALA A 189 7.18 -3.95 4.37
N PRO A 190 7.39 -2.67 4.02
CA PRO A 190 8.68 -2.20 3.49
C PRO A 190 9.86 -2.44 4.44
N LEU A 191 9.61 -2.59 5.73
CA LEU A 191 10.60 -2.88 6.77
C LEU A 191 10.67 -4.39 7.14
N GLY A 192 10.17 -5.30 6.26
CA GLY A 192 10.21 -6.74 6.47
C GLY A 192 9.12 -7.33 7.37
N GLY A 193 8.16 -6.51 7.84
CA GLY A 193 6.97 -6.97 8.56
C GLY A 193 7.22 -7.73 9.87
N GLY A 194 8.37 -7.52 10.52
CA GLY A 194 8.77 -8.18 11.77
C GLY A 194 9.23 -9.64 11.60
N ARG A 195 9.47 -10.10 10.37
CA ARG A 195 9.98 -11.46 10.07
C ARG A 195 11.48 -11.50 9.93
N TYR A 196 12.06 -10.40 9.54
CA TYR A 196 13.48 -10.18 9.40
C TYR A 196 13.92 -9.17 10.46
N ASN A 197 15.19 -9.15 10.76
CA ASN A 197 15.75 -8.19 11.72
C ASN A 197 16.74 -7.23 11.02
N PRO A 198 16.24 -6.36 10.10
CA PRO A 198 17.11 -5.44 9.37
C PRO A 198 17.83 -4.45 10.28
N PHE A 199 17.27 -4.19 11.46
CA PHE A 199 17.84 -3.27 12.46
C PHE A 199 19.12 -3.79 13.12
N GLU A 200 19.44 -5.08 12.97
CA GLU A 200 20.67 -5.68 13.44
C GLU A 200 21.68 -5.97 12.32
N ASP A 201 21.34 -5.67 11.07
CA ASP A 201 22.26 -5.84 9.94
C ASP A 201 23.36 -4.78 9.97
N GLU A 202 24.60 -5.21 10.02
CA GLU A 202 25.76 -4.32 10.20
C GLU A 202 26.02 -3.44 8.96
N MET A 203 25.71 -3.93 7.75
CA MET A 203 25.84 -3.13 6.53
C MET A 203 24.79 -2.01 6.54
N LEU A 204 23.52 -2.31 6.86
CA LEU A 204 22.47 -1.31 6.97
C LEU A 204 22.75 -0.29 8.10
N LYS A 205 23.27 -0.73 9.24
CA LYS A 205 23.71 0.17 10.34
C LYS A 205 24.84 1.10 9.89
N GLY A 206 25.80 0.57 9.11
CA GLY A 206 26.91 1.35 8.57
C GLY A 206 26.43 2.49 7.64
N ILE A 207 25.50 2.17 6.73
CA ILE A 207 24.89 3.15 5.84
C ILE A 207 24.08 4.17 6.66
N ALA A 208 23.27 3.72 7.61
CA ALA A 208 22.47 4.58 8.47
C ALA A 208 23.32 5.58 9.24
N THR A 209 24.44 5.11 9.83
CA THR A 209 25.40 5.96 10.55
C THR A 209 26.01 7.04 9.65
N LYS A 210 26.37 6.71 8.41
CA LYS A 210 26.93 7.64 7.44
C LYS A 210 26.02 8.85 7.18
N TYR A 211 24.70 8.62 7.12
CA TYR A 211 23.71 9.66 6.85
C TYR A 211 23.09 10.27 8.12
N ASN A 212 23.49 9.81 9.32
CA ASN A 212 22.86 10.17 10.59
C ASN A 212 21.34 9.88 10.56
N LYS A 213 20.98 8.74 10.01
CA LYS A 213 19.59 8.24 9.88
C LYS A 213 19.44 6.88 10.57
N SER A 214 18.20 6.45 10.76
CA SER A 214 17.93 5.09 11.21
C SER A 214 17.97 4.08 10.06
N VAL A 215 18.11 2.80 10.38
CA VAL A 215 18.01 1.71 9.40
C VAL A 215 16.64 1.72 8.70
N GLY A 216 15.57 2.06 9.43
CA GLY A 216 14.23 2.20 8.86
C GLY A 216 14.18 3.27 7.76
N GLN A 217 14.76 4.44 8.02
CA GLN A 217 14.83 5.53 7.04
C GLN A 217 15.66 5.13 5.80
N VAL A 218 16.78 4.43 5.99
CA VAL A 218 17.61 3.92 4.88
C VAL A 218 16.80 2.97 3.99
N ILE A 219 16.08 2.02 4.56
CA ILE A 219 15.26 1.06 3.80
C ILE A 219 14.12 1.76 3.06
N LEU A 220 13.46 2.71 3.71
CA LEU A 220 12.38 3.47 3.06
C LEU A 220 12.92 4.33 1.91
N ARG A 221 14.06 5.00 2.09
CA ARG A 221 14.73 5.78 1.04
C ARG A 221 15.17 4.90 -0.13
N TRP A 222 15.73 3.71 0.15
CA TRP A 222 16.09 2.73 -0.88
C TRP A 222 14.89 2.36 -1.76
N ASN A 223 13.72 2.10 -1.17
CA ASN A 223 12.51 1.83 -1.92
C ASN A 223 12.10 3.03 -2.79
N VAL A 224 12.05 4.23 -2.20
CA VAL A 224 11.65 5.46 -2.90
C VAL A 224 12.57 5.75 -4.09
N GLN A 225 13.89 5.57 -3.94
CA GLN A 225 14.85 5.75 -5.03
C GLN A 225 14.70 4.72 -6.16
N ARG A 226 14.09 3.57 -5.88
CA ARG A 226 13.71 2.57 -6.90
C ARG A 226 12.35 2.87 -7.58
N GLY A 227 11.72 4.00 -7.24
CA GLY A 227 10.39 4.35 -7.72
C GLY A 227 9.25 3.58 -7.04
N VAL A 228 9.49 3.01 -5.86
CA VAL A 228 8.52 2.23 -5.10
C VAL A 228 7.89 3.11 -4.01
N VAL A 229 6.57 3.23 -4.03
CA VAL A 229 5.79 3.85 -2.95
C VAL A 229 5.86 2.97 -1.71
N VAL A 230 6.01 3.56 -0.52
CA VAL A 230 6.11 2.81 0.73
C VAL A 230 5.03 3.19 1.73
N ILE A 231 4.49 2.20 2.44
CA ILE A 231 3.43 2.39 3.45
C ILE A 231 3.84 1.78 4.81
N PRO A 232 4.90 2.30 5.46
CA PRO A 232 5.26 1.82 6.80
C PRO A 232 4.13 2.06 7.80
N LYS A 233 4.01 1.16 8.80
CA LYS A 233 3.06 1.24 9.90
C LYS A 233 3.77 1.50 11.23
N SER A 234 3.24 2.41 12.02
CA SER A 234 3.62 2.56 13.43
C SER A 234 2.46 3.14 14.24
N THR A 235 2.36 2.79 15.53
CA THR A 235 1.48 3.45 16.50
C THR A 235 2.27 4.36 17.45
N HIS A 236 3.59 4.47 17.25
CA HIS A 236 4.48 5.33 18.03
C HIS A 236 4.76 6.63 17.27
N VAL A 237 4.40 7.76 17.85
CA VAL A 237 4.50 9.09 17.24
C VAL A 237 5.90 9.40 16.72
N GLU A 238 6.94 9.03 17.49
CA GLU A 238 8.33 9.29 17.09
C GLU A 238 8.72 8.51 15.82
N ARG A 239 8.29 7.24 15.70
CA ARG A 239 8.53 6.44 14.49
C ARG A 239 7.67 6.92 13.31
N ILE A 240 6.48 7.46 13.55
CA ILE A 240 5.65 8.08 12.52
C ILE A 240 6.41 9.26 11.90
N LYS A 241 6.98 10.14 12.72
CA LYS A 241 7.79 11.28 12.25
C LYS A 241 9.08 10.84 11.57
N GLU A 242 9.77 9.84 12.14
CA GLU A 242 11.01 9.30 11.59
C GLU A 242 10.82 8.72 10.19
N ASN A 243 9.77 7.91 9.98
CA ASN A 243 9.54 7.21 8.71
C ASN A 243 9.23 8.15 7.53
N ILE A 244 8.75 9.36 7.75
CA ILE A 244 8.51 10.34 6.69
C ILE A 244 9.73 11.23 6.42
N ASP A 245 10.67 11.29 7.34
CA ASP A 245 11.88 12.14 7.26
C ASP A 245 12.99 11.43 6.48
N ILE A 246 12.78 11.22 5.17
CA ILE A 246 13.68 10.47 4.29
C ILE A 246 14.07 11.20 3.01
N PHE A 247 13.72 12.49 2.87
CA PHE A 247 13.91 13.24 1.61
C PHE A 247 15.09 14.21 1.65
N ASP A 248 15.84 14.25 2.73
CA ASP A 248 16.99 15.12 2.96
C ASP A 248 18.33 14.43 2.72
N PHE A 249 18.34 13.17 2.29
CA PHE A 249 19.53 12.41 1.91
C PHE A 249 19.25 11.50 0.71
N GLU A 250 20.32 11.05 0.07
CA GLU A 250 20.26 10.15 -1.08
C GLU A 250 21.33 9.06 -0.96
N LEU A 251 20.92 7.82 -1.16
CA LEU A 251 21.82 6.66 -1.22
C LEU A 251 22.54 6.66 -2.57
N ASN A 252 23.84 6.43 -2.57
CA ASN A 252 24.60 6.29 -3.80
C ASN A 252 24.37 4.92 -4.47
N GLU A 253 24.83 4.77 -5.72
CA GLU A 253 24.62 3.55 -6.52
C GLU A 253 25.17 2.28 -5.84
N GLU A 254 26.31 2.37 -5.17
CA GLU A 254 26.92 1.24 -4.48
C GLU A 254 26.08 0.80 -3.26
N GLU A 255 25.58 1.75 -2.46
CA GLU A 255 24.70 1.49 -1.33
C GLU A 255 23.37 0.90 -1.78
N MET A 256 22.78 1.44 -2.86
CA MET A 256 21.58 0.90 -3.48
C MET A 256 21.77 -0.57 -3.87
N LYS A 257 22.91 -0.89 -4.48
CA LYS A 257 23.28 -2.25 -4.88
C LYS A 257 23.52 -3.16 -3.68
N GLN A 258 24.25 -2.70 -2.66
CA GLN A 258 24.51 -3.47 -1.44
C GLN A 258 23.22 -3.87 -0.73
N ILE A 259 22.27 -2.94 -0.62
CA ILE A 259 20.95 -3.24 -0.04
C ILE A 259 20.20 -4.27 -0.89
N SER A 260 20.24 -4.15 -2.21
CA SER A 260 19.59 -5.09 -3.12
C SER A 260 20.19 -6.51 -3.07
N LEU A 261 21.46 -6.66 -2.68
CA LEU A 261 22.11 -7.97 -2.49
C LEU A 261 21.60 -8.75 -1.26
N LEU A 262 20.82 -8.13 -0.38
CA LEU A 262 20.15 -8.85 0.71
C LEU A 262 18.98 -9.72 0.22
N ASP A 263 18.61 -9.65 -1.06
CA ASP A 263 17.50 -10.40 -1.64
C ASP A 263 17.67 -11.92 -1.46
N MET A 264 16.67 -12.53 -0.89
CA MET A 264 16.61 -13.98 -0.69
C MET A 264 15.95 -14.72 -1.87
N GLY A 265 15.35 -13.96 -2.81
CA GLY A 265 14.63 -14.51 -3.96
C GLY A 265 13.28 -15.16 -3.64
N TYR A 266 12.82 -15.07 -2.38
CA TYR A 266 11.54 -15.62 -1.95
C TYR A 266 10.95 -14.82 -0.77
N SER A 267 9.62 -14.86 -0.64
CA SER A 267 8.91 -14.28 0.50
C SER A 267 9.06 -15.14 1.75
N GLY A 268 9.50 -14.56 2.86
CA GLY A 268 9.43 -15.16 4.20
C GLY A 268 8.05 -15.00 4.85
N SER A 269 7.08 -14.42 4.14
CA SER A 269 5.72 -14.21 4.64
C SER A 269 4.96 -15.53 4.83
N ARG A 270 4.02 -15.53 5.80
CA ARG A 270 3.00 -16.58 5.87
C ARG A 270 1.96 -16.43 4.75
N ALA A 271 1.83 -15.24 4.19
CA ALA A 271 1.00 -14.95 3.02
C ALA A 271 1.70 -15.45 1.75
N LYS A 272 1.68 -16.76 1.53
CA LYS A 272 2.29 -17.39 0.36
C LYS A 272 1.29 -17.42 -0.80
N HIS A 273 1.16 -16.30 -1.49
CA HIS A 273 0.16 -16.06 -2.55
C HIS A 273 0.19 -17.09 -3.69
N PHE A 274 1.29 -17.83 -3.84
CA PHE A 274 1.44 -18.91 -4.86
C PHE A 274 1.01 -20.29 -4.36
N GLU A 275 0.75 -20.42 -3.05
CA GLU A 275 0.44 -21.71 -2.45
C GLU A 275 -1.08 -21.95 -2.45
N PRO A 276 -1.53 -23.14 -2.91
CA PRO A 276 -2.97 -23.46 -2.96
C PRO A 276 -3.68 -23.35 -1.60
N ASP A 277 -2.99 -23.70 -0.51
CA ASP A 277 -3.56 -23.63 0.84
C ASP A 277 -3.80 -22.20 1.28
N PHE A 278 -2.91 -21.27 0.92
CA PHE A 278 -3.12 -19.86 1.18
C PHE A 278 -4.30 -19.30 0.40
N VAL A 279 -4.41 -19.64 -0.89
CA VAL A 279 -5.53 -19.21 -1.74
C VAL A 279 -6.86 -19.74 -1.18
N ARG A 280 -6.94 -21.04 -0.80
CA ARG A 280 -8.12 -21.60 -0.14
C ARG A 280 -8.46 -20.90 1.17
N MET A 281 -7.47 -20.61 1.99
CA MET A 281 -7.64 -19.89 3.25
C MET A 281 -8.24 -18.50 3.01
N VAL A 282 -7.71 -17.75 2.05
CA VAL A 282 -8.15 -16.38 1.72
C VAL A 282 -9.60 -16.40 1.18
N LEU A 283 -9.92 -17.33 0.26
CA LEU A 283 -11.26 -17.48 -0.30
C LEU A 283 -12.34 -17.86 0.75
N ASN A 284 -11.93 -18.53 1.84
CA ASN A 284 -12.82 -18.90 2.94
C ASN A 284 -12.83 -17.89 4.09
N ASN A 285 -11.98 -16.86 4.05
CA ASN A 285 -11.93 -15.85 5.09
C ASN A 285 -13.01 -14.78 4.88
N LYS A 286 -14.13 -14.93 5.60
CA LYS A 286 -15.23 -13.97 5.58
C LYS A 286 -14.94 -12.81 6.53
N ILE A 287 -15.26 -11.60 6.10
CA ILE A 287 -15.10 -10.34 6.87
C ILE A 287 -16.46 -9.73 7.25
N HIS A 288 -17.55 -10.26 6.70
CA HIS A 288 -18.94 -9.92 7.04
C HIS A 288 -19.86 -11.12 6.75
N ASP A 289 -21.12 -11.04 7.15
CA ASP A 289 -22.15 -12.07 6.97
C ASP A 289 -22.56 -12.26 5.50
#